data_4b6fef3aa3ceae288c93ca0a83e3d2be
#
_entry.id   4b6fef3aa3ceae288c93ca0a83e3d2be
#
_cell.length_a   1.000
_cell.length_b   1.000
_cell.length_c   1.000
_cell.angle_alpha   90.00
_cell.angle_beta   90.00
_cell.angle_gamma   90.00
#
_symmetry.space_group_name_H-M   'P 1'
#
loop_
_entity.id
_entity.type
_entity.pdbx_description
1 polymer ?
#
loop_
_entity_poly.entity_id
_entity_poly.type
_entity_poly.pdbx_seq_one_letter_code
_entity_poly.pdbx_strand_id
1 'polypeptide(L)'
;EVKKFSDYGKLSNKKLEDLIAGSRVEVSDNKKNSEDFVLWKPSASDEPSWDSPWGKGRPGWHLECSAMSKKFLGDEFDVHGGGIDLIFPHHENEIAQSRCANGTKVFANFWLHNAFITMSNEKMAKSQGNILKIKDFRKKISGQVLRLALMSAHYKQPLDWNDKLLEDCQNTINKWYNVYTD
;
A
#
# COMPACT_ATOMS: atom_id res chain seq x y z
N GLU A 1 12.16 -13.85 12.44
CA GLU A 1 12.73 -14.79 11.44
C GLU A 1 11.63 -15.25 10.48
N VAL A 2 11.67 -14.79 9.24
CA VAL A 2 10.67 -15.07 8.19
C VAL A 2 10.55 -16.58 7.91
N LYS A 3 11.66 -17.29 7.89
CA LYS A 3 11.70 -18.75 7.67
C LYS A 3 10.83 -19.59 8.62
N LYS A 4 10.48 -19.05 9.78
CA LYS A 4 9.62 -19.74 10.76
C LYS A 4 8.13 -19.62 10.42
N PHE A 5 7.75 -18.77 9.49
CA PHE A 5 6.39 -18.60 9.03
C PHE A 5 6.19 -19.27 7.67
N SER A 6 5.67 -20.49 7.68
CA SER A 6 5.55 -21.35 6.48
C SER A 6 4.67 -20.78 5.37
N ASP A 7 3.78 -19.84 5.70
CA ASP A 7 2.84 -19.21 4.76
C ASP A 7 3.39 -17.95 4.10
N TYR A 8 4.65 -17.56 4.40
CA TYR A 8 5.24 -16.35 3.85
C TYR A 8 5.34 -16.42 2.32
N GLY A 9 4.90 -15.37 1.66
CA GLY A 9 4.88 -15.28 0.20
C GLY A 9 3.59 -15.74 -0.46
N LYS A 10 2.61 -16.27 0.29
CA LYS A 10 1.34 -16.75 -0.28
C LYS A 10 0.49 -15.64 -0.88
N LEU A 11 0.43 -14.46 -0.27
CA LEU A 11 -0.33 -13.32 -0.80
C LEU A 11 0.28 -12.79 -2.10
N SER A 12 1.60 -12.66 -2.13
CA SER A 12 2.34 -12.14 -3.27
C SER A 12 2.65 -13.18 -4.35
N ASN A 13 2.34 -14.44 -4.09
CA ASN A 13 2.74 -15.59 -4.91
C ASN A 13 4.25 -15.64 -5.17
N LYS A 14 5.05 -15.28 -4.16
CA LYS A 14 6.52 -15.30 -4.21
C LYS A 14 7.05 -16.44 -3.37
N LYS A 15 8.02 -17.16 -3.90
CA LYS A 15 8.77 -18.15 -3.13
C LYS A 15 9.87 -17.50 -2.33
N LEU A 16 10.12 -17.98 -1.12
CA LEU A 16 11.15 -17.44 -0.25
C LEU A 16 12.55 -17.52 -0.88
N GLU A 17 12.82 -18.57 -1.64
CA GLU A 17 14.07 -18.77 -2.38
C GLU A 17 14.32 -17.70 -3.43
N ASP A 18 13.26 -17.28 -4.14
CA ASP A 18 13.34 -16.20 -5.15
C ASP A 18 13.63 -14.84 -4.48
N LEU A 19 13.13 -14.65 -3.27
CA LEU A 19 13.35 -13.43 -2.48
C LEU A 19 14.79 -13.33 -1.99
N ILE A 20 15.38 -14.44 -1.58
CA ILE A 20 16.79 -14.51 -1.15
C ILE A 20 17.70 -14.23 -2.35
N ALA A 21 17.42 -14.85 -3.50
CA ALA A 21 18.19 -14.65 -4.73
C ALA A 21 18.10 -13.23 -5.29
N GLY A 22 16.96 -12.54 -5.09
CA GLY A 22 16.73 -11.16 -5.56
C GLY A 22 17.17 -10.06 -4.59
N SER A 23 17.56 -10.39 -3.37
CA SER A 23 17.93 -9.39 -2.36
C SER A 23 19.32 -8.80 -2.67
N ARG A 24 19.33 -7.62 -3.31
CA ARG A 24 20.54 -6.77 -3.51
C ARG A 24 20.86 -5.88 -2.32
N VAL A 25 20.18 -6.06 -1.19
CA VAL A 25 20.34 -5.23 -0.01
C VAL A 25 21.43 -5.84 0.84
N GLU A 26 22.45 -5.04 1.19
CA GLU A 26 23.42 -5.39 2.21
C GLU A 26 22.69 -5.88 3.47
N VAL A 27 23.04 -7.09 3.91
CA VAL A 27 22.45 -7.66 5.11
C VAL A 27 22.98 -6.84 6.27
N SER A 28 22.09 -6.09 6.92
CA SER A 28 22.43 -5.38 8.17
C SER A 28 22.90 -6.41 9.21
N ASP A 29 23.95 -6.10 9.95
CA ASP A 29 24.53 -6.94 11.01
C ASP A 29 23.50 -7.42 12.06
N ASN A 30 22.37 -6.74 12.11
CA ASN A 30 21.24 -7.05 13.03
C ASN A 30 20.26 -8.11 12.49
N LYS A 31 20.42 -8.57 11.24
CA LYS A 31 19.56 -9.59 10.64
C LYS A 31 20.23 -10.96 10.67
N LYS A 32 19.49 -12.00 11.02
CA LYS A 32 19.96 -13.38 10.91
C LYS A 32 19.92 -13.89 9.47
N ASN A 33 18.93 -13.47 8.71
CA ASN A 33 18.75 -13.83 7.31
C ASN A 33 18.40 -12.58 6.50
N SER A 34 18.74 -12.58 5.22
CA SER A 34 18.50 -11.43 4.31
C SER A 34 17.02 -11.07 4.17
N GLU A 35 16.16 -12.06 4.24
CA GLU A 35 14.71 -11.94 4.13
C GLU A 35 14.01 -11.45 5.40
N ASP A 36 14.71 -11.43 6.54
CA ASP A 36 14.13 -10.97 7.80
C ASP A 36 13.85 -9.45 7.74
N PHE A 37 12.80 -9.02 8.40
CA PHE A 37 12.39 -7.63 8.43
C PHE A 37 12.36 -7.05 9.85
N VAL A 38 12.43 -5.74 9.93
CA VAL A 38 12.56 -5.01 11.18
C VAL A 38 11.21 -4.87 11.87
N LEU A 39 11.12 -5.29 13.13
CA LEU A 39 9.97 -5.03 14.02
C LEU A 39 10.20 -3.78 14.88
N TRP A 40 11.41 -3.59 15.39
CA TRP A 40 11.79 -2.46 16.22
C TRP A 40 13.10 -1.87 15.74
N LYS A 41 13.17 -0.54 15.58
CA LYS A 41 14.36 0.18 15.11
C LYS A 41 14.90 1.08 16.21
N PRO A 42 16.21 1.13 16.44
CA PRO A 42 16.80 2.22 17.22
C PRO A 42 16.42 3.57 16.62
N SER A 43 16.16 4.55 17.45
CA SER A 43 15.89 5.94 17.04
C SER A 43 17.11 6.81 17.21
N ALA A 44 17.32 7.72 16.25
CA ALA A 44 18.27 8.80 16.42
C ALA A 44 17.75 9.83 17.44
N SER A 45 18.60 10.74 17.87
CA SER A 45 18.27 11.72 18.93
C SER A 45 17.15 12.70 18.56
N ASP A 46 16.95 12.93 17.28
CA ASP A 46 15.92 13.80 16.70
C ASP A 46 14.65 13.05 16.25
N GLU A 47 14.63 11.73 16.39
CA GLU A 47 13.49 10.89 16.02
C GLU A 47 12.60 10.55 17.24
N PRO A 48 11.29 10.38 17.04
CA PRO A 48 10.42 9.84 18.07
C PRO A 48 10.95 8.51 18.62
N SER A 49 10.91 8.34 19.94
CA SER A 49 11.41 7.11 20.55
C SER A 49 10.60 6.72 21.77
N TRP A 50 10.52 5.42 22.02
CA TRP A 50 9.88 4.82 23.18
C TRP A 50 10.84 3.81 23.82
N ASP A 51 10.67 3.60 25.12
CA ASP A 51 11.41 2.57 25.83
C ASP A 51 10.92 1.17 25.44
N SER A 52 11.84 0.23 25.30
CA SER A 52 11.54 -1.16 25.01
C SER A 52 12.57 -2.08 25.69
N PRO A 53 12.29 -3.42 25.76
CA PRO A 53 13.28 -4.38 26.25
C PRO A 53 14.57 -4.43 25.40
N TRP A 54 14.53 -3.90 24.18
CA TRP A 54 15.68 -3.84 23.25
C TRP A 54 16.32 -2.46 23.18
N GLY A 55 15.98 -1.56 24.11
CA GLY A 55 16.45 -0.19 24.15
C GLY A 55 15.46 0.82 23.56
N LYS A 56 15.85 2.10 23.60
CA LYS A 56 15.04 3.17 22.99
C LYS A 56 14.98 3.04 21.50
N GLY A 57 13.76 3.16 20.96
CA GLY A 57 13.54 3.01 19.54
C GLY A 57 12.11 3.27 19.13
N ARG A 58 11.78 2.87 17.92
CA ARG A 58 10.47 3.01 17.30
C ARG A 58 10.04 1.75 16.56
N PRO A 59 8.73 1.54 16.34
CA PRO A 59 8.24 0.41 15.56
C PRO A 59 8.75 0.47 14.11
N GLY A 60 8.95 -0.69 13.53
CA GLY A 60 9.09 -0.82 12.08
C GLY A 60 7.77 -0.50 11.38
N TRP A 61 7.84 -0.04 10.14
CA TRP A 61 6.67 0.40 9.37
C TRP A 61 5.51 -0.62 9.35
N HIS A 62 5.81 -1.91 9.17
CA HIS A 62 4.79 -2.95 9.11
C HIS A 62 4.09 -3.14 10.46
N LEU A 63 4.81 -2.96 11.56
CA LEU A 63 4.29 -3.13 12.91
C LEU A 63 3.25 -2.06 13.25
N GLU A 64 3.41 -0.85 12.76
CA GLU A 64 2.44 0.23 12.94
C GLU A 64 1.06 -0.16 12.40
N CYS A 65 1.02 -0.66 11.16
CA CYS A 65 -0.23 -1.08 10.51
C CYS A 65 -0.87 -2.28 11.22
N SER A 66 -0.07 -3.28 11.61
CA SER A 66 -0.58 -4.44 12.36
C SER A 66 -1.17 -4.03 13.71
N ALA A 67 -0.50 -3.14 14.45
CA ALA A 67 -0.97 -2.68 15.74
C ALA A 67 -2.25 -1.85 15.64
N MET A 68 -2.35 -0.98 14.62
CA MET A 68 -3.55 -0.18 14.37
C MET A 68 -4.72 -1.07 13.94
N SER A 69 -4.50 -2.02 13.03
CA SER A 69 -5.53 -2.97 12.60
C SER A 69 -6.07 -3.77 13.78
N LYS A 70 -5.19 -4.32 14.60
CA LYS A 70 -5.61 -5.04 15.81
C LYS A 70 -6.42 -4.16 16.75
N LYS A 71 -5.99 -2.93 16.98
CA LYS A 71 -6.67 -2.00 17.91
C LYS A 71 -8.08 -1.63 17.48
N PHE A 72 -8.30 -1.43 16.18
CA PHE A 72 -9.57 -0.90 15.68
C PHE A 72 -10.48 -1.95 15.05
N LEU A 73 -9.93 -3.04 14.52
CA LEU A 73 -10.64 -4.05 13.78
C LEU A 73 -10.60 -5.44 14.43
N GLY A 74 -9.70 -5.67 15.39
CA GLY A 74 -9.51 -6.96 16.04
C GLY A 74 -8.37 -7.77 15.44
N ASP A 75 -8.27 -9.03 15.86
CA ASP A 75 -7.18 -9.94 15.46
C ASP A 75 -7.34 -10.45 14.03
N GLU A 76 -8.57 -10.54 13.56
CA GLU A 76 -8.99 -10.90 12.20
C GLU A 76 -10.07 -9.92 11.73
N PHE A 77 -10.06 -9.55 10.46
CA PHE A 77 -11.03 -8.62 9.89
C PHE A 77 -11.33 -8.93 8.42
N ASP A 78 -12.34 -8.25 7.85
CA ASP A 78 -12.85 -8.65 6.55
C ASP A 78 -11.97 -8.21 5.39
N VAL A 79 -11.62 -6.93 5.28
CA VAL A 79 -10.99 -6.36 4.10
C VAL A 79 -9.73 -5.58 4.45
N HIS A 80 -8.61 -5.90 3.79
CA HIS A 80 -7.37 -5.12 3.81
C HIS A 80 -7.00 -4.71 2.39
N GLY A 81 -6.60 -3.46 2.21
CA GLY A 81 -6.31 -2.94 0.88
C GLY A 81 -5.17 -1.95 0.84
N GLY A 82 -4.63 -1.75 -0.38
CA GLY A 82 -3.55 -0.79 -0.61
C GLY A 82 -3.14 -0.71 -2.07
N GLY A 83 -2.01 -0.09 -2.33
CA GLY A 83 -1.38 -0.11 -3.66
C GLY A 83 -0.79 -1.49 -3.98
N ILE A 84 -0.69 -1.82 -5.25
CA ILE A 84 -0.12 -3.09 -5.71
C ILE A 84 1.33 -3.30 -5.26
N ASP A 85 2.07 -2.21 -5.03
CA ASP A 85 3.43 -2.23 -4.51
C ASP A 85 3.50 -2.62 -3.02
N LEU A 86 2.40 -2.54 -2.29
CA LEU A 86 2.33 -2.94 -0.89
C LEU A 86 2.12 -4.45 -0.71
N ILE A 87 1.72 -5.18 -1.75
CA ILE A 87 1.56 -6.64 -1.67
C ILE A 87 2.83 -7.26 -1.06
N PHE A 88 3.97 -6.85 -1.60
CA PHE A 88 5.26 -7.31 -1.14
C PHE A 88 6.26 -6.14 -1.05
N PRO A 89 7.00 -5.99 0.05
CA PRO A 89 7.00 -6.88 1.23
C PRO A 89 5.98 -6.49 2.32
N HIS A 90 5.30 -5.33 2.22
CA HIS A 90 4.57 -4.72 3.33
C HIS A 90 3.45 -5.60 3.87
N HIS A 91 2.48 -5.98 3.05
CA HIS A 91 1.33 -6.78 3.48
C HIS A 91 1.72 -8.23 3.85
N GLU A 92 2.70 -8.82 3.17
CA GLU A 92 3.25 -10.12 3.58
C GLU A 92 3.85 -10.05 4.99
N ASN A 93 4.57 -8.97 5.29
CA ASN A 93 5.15 -8.77 6.61
C ASN A 93 4.08 -8.53 7.68
N GLU A 94 3.01 -7.80 7.35
CA GLU A 94 1.87 -7.63 8.24
C GLU A 94 1.17 -8.96 8.56
N ILE A 95 0.94 -9.80 7.54
CA ILE A 95 0.37 -11.14 7.73
C ILE A 95 1.24 -11.96 8.68
N ALA A 96 2.54 -12.04 8.39
CA ALA A 96 3.46 -12.84 9.16
C ALA A 96 3.51 -12.40 10.63
N GLN A 97 3.70 -11.11 10.89
CA GLN A 97 3.83 -10.60 12.25
C GLN A 97 2.51 -10.67 13.03
N SER A 98 1.36 -10.33 12.37
CA SER A 98 0.05 -10.32 13.04
C SER A 98 -0.42 -11.71 13.39
N ARG A 99 -0.34 -12.65 12.44
CA ARG A 99 -0.73 -14.06 12.69
C ARG A 99 0.16 -14.71 13.74
N CYS A 100 1.47 -14.47 13.71
CA CYS A 100 2.37 -14.99 14.74
C CYS A 100 2.11 -14.37 16.12
N ALA A 101 1.81 -13.07 16.19
CA ALA A 101 1.57 -12.40 17.47
C ALA A 101 0.22 -12.75 18.10
N ASN A 102 -0.82 -12.94 17.26
CA ASN A 102 -2.19 -13.16 17.71
C ASN A 102 -2.57 -14.64 17.76
N GLY A 103 -1.77 -15.55 17.18
CA GLY A 103 -2.08 -16.96 17.10
C GLY A 103 -3.23 -17.28 16.15
N THR A 104 -3.53 -16.41 15.18
CA THR A 104 -4.65 -16.55 14.25
C THR A 104 -4.24 -17.27 12.96
N LYS A 105 -5.23 -17.82 12.26
CA LYS A 105 -5.01 -18.42 10.94
C LYS A 105 -5.14 -17.42 9.80
N VAL A 106 -5.89 -16.36 10.03
CA VAL A 106 -6.18 -15.29 9.06
C VAL A 106 -5.77 -13.95 9.67
N PHE A 107 -5.38 -13.00 8.87
CA PHE A 107 -5.22 -11.59 9.24
C PHE A 107 -6.35 -10.78 8.61
N ALA A 108 -6.55 -10.91 7.29
CA ALA A 108 -7.70 -10.36 6.58
C ALA A 108 -8.27 -11.37 5.60
N ASN A 109 -9.61 -11.42 5.47
CA ASN A 109 -10.30 -12.36 4.60
C ASN A 109 -10.17 -12.02 3.12
N PHE A 110 -10.24 -10.72 2.78
CA PHE A 110 -10.18 -10.22 1.42
C PHE A 110 -9.08 -9.18 1.26
N TRP A 111 -8.35 -9.27 0.16
CA TRP A 111 -7.26 -8.37 -0.19
C TRP A 111 -7.57 -7.62 -1.48
N LEU A 112 -7.51 -6.30 -1.44
CA LEU A 112 -7.72 -5.44 -2.59
C LEU A 112 -6.48 -4.57 -2.85
N HIS A 113 -5.95 -4.67 -4.06
CA HIS A 113 -4.78 -3.90 -4.45
C HIS A 113 -5.07 -3.09 -5.71
N ASN A 114 -4.92 -1.78 -5.59
CA ASN A 114 -5.06 -0.86 -6.71
C ASN A 114 -3.74 -0.71 -7.46
N ALA A 115 -3.84 -0.67 -8.79
CA ALA A 115 -2.71 -0.24 -9.61
C ALA A 115 -2.44 1.27 -9.43
N PHE A 116 -1.42 1.77 -10.10
CA PHE A 116 -0.99 3.15 -10.00
C PHE A 116 -1.76 4.09 -10.92
N ILE A 117 -1.81 5.36 -10.53
CA ILE A 117 -2.09 6.46 -11.46
C ILE A 117 -0.75 6.86 -12.07
N THR A 118 -0.70 6.91 -13.40
CA THR A 118 0.45 7.38 -14.16
C THR A 118 0.15 8.76 -14.76
N MET A 119 1.18 9.48 -15.11
CA MET A 119 1.12 10.70 -15.90
C MET A 119 2.12 10.58 -17.03
N SER A 120 1.64 10.66 -18.27
CA SER A 120 2.49 10.43 -19.47
C SER A 120 3.27 9.10 -19.36
N ASN A 121 2.60 8.05 -18.89
CA ASN A 121 3.15 6.72 -18.61
C ASN A 121 4.21 6.63 -17.50
N GLU A 122 4.45 7.71 -16.74
CA GLU A 122 5.32 7.69 -15.57
C GLU A 122 4.52 7.60 -14.28
N LYS A 123 5.01 6.81 -13.32
CA LYS A 123 4.38 6.67 -11.99
C LYS A 123 4.35 8.02 -11.30
N MET A 124 3.17 8.43 -10.80
CA MET A 124 3.06 9.60 -9.93
C MET A 124 3.74 9.33 -8.58
N ALA A 125 4.78 10.11 -8.25
CA ALA A 125 5.55 9.94 -7.02
C ALA A 125 6.02 11.27 -6.43
N LYS A 126 6.13 11.33 -5.10
CA LYS A 126 6.64 12.53 -4.39
C LYS A 126 8.04 12.91 -4.83
N SER A 127 8.90 11.94 -5.05
CA SER A 127 10.28 12.14 -5.51
C SER A 127 10.37 12.75 -6.91
N GLN A 128 9.35 12.59 -7.73
CA GLN A 128 9.25 13.13 -9.08
C GLN A 128 8.62 14.55 -9.11
N GLY A 129 8.07 15.00 -7.99
CA GLY A 129 7.40 16.30 -7.92
C GLY A 129 6.10 16.40 -8.73
N ASN A 130 5.62 15.28 -9.30
CA ASN A 130 4.47 15.22 -10.22
C ASN A 130 3.14 14.86 -9.53
N ILE A 131 3.07 15.01 -8.18
CA ILE A 131 1.83 14.73 -7.45
C ILE A 131 0.78 15.79 -7.71
N LEU A 132 -0.34 15.32 -8.26
CA LEU A 132 -1.54 16.11 -8.46
C LEU A 132 -2.49 15.94 -7.27
N LYS A 133 -2.87 17.07 -6.66
CA LYS A 133 -3.80 17.05 -5.52
C LYS A 133 -5.24 17.25 -6.03
N ILE A 134 -6.14 16.37 -5.66
CA ILE A 134 -7.57 16.45 -6.00
C ILE A 134 -8.15 17.84 -5.69
N LYS A 135 -7.75 18.46 -4.57
CA LYS A 135 -8.20 19.80 -4.18
C LYS A 135 -7.89 20.90 -5.23
N ASP A 136 -6.82 20.72 -5.99
CA ASP A 136 -6.44 21.71 -7.01
C ASP A 136 -7.22 21.50 -8.30
N PHE A 137 -7.51 20.26 -8.67
CA PHE A 137 -8.42 19.94 -9.78
C PHE A 137 -9.85 20.43 -9.52
N ARG A 138 -10.36 20.26 -8.30
CA ARG A 138 -11.72 20.70 -7.95
C ARG A 138 -11.97 22.19 -8.11
N LYS A 139 -10.95 23.00 -8.24
CA LYS A 139 -11.08 24.43 -8.56
C LYS A 139 -11.45 24.68 -10.03
N LYS A 140 -11.18 23.72 -10.91
CA LYS A 140 -11.32 23.86 -12.37
C LYS A 140 -12.29 22.85 -12.97
N ILE A 141 -12.45 21.67 -12.33
CA ILE A 141 -13.16 20.53 -12.87
C ILE A 141 -14.16 20.04 -11.81
N SER A 142 -15.36 19.65 -12.23
CA SER A 142 -16.41 19.16 -11.33
C SER A 142 -15.97 17.85 -10.67
N GLY A 143 -16.43 17.63 -9.43
CA GLY A 143 -16.13 16.39 -8.71
C GLY A 143 -16.67 15.14 -9.40
N GLN A 144 -17.74 15.26 -10.18
CA GLN A 144 -18.33 14.15 -10.94
C GLN A 144 -17.42 13.71 -12.08
N VAL A 145 -16.82 14.66 -12.80
CA VAL A 145 -15.84 14.37 -13.86
C VAL A 145 -14.61 13.69 -13.29
N LEU A 146 -14.08 14.21 -12.16
CA LEU A 146 -12.93 13.58 -11.49
C LEU A 146 -13.25 12.15 -11.03
N ARG A 147 -14.46 11.94 -10.50
CA ARG A 147 -14.91 10.60 -10.09
C ARG A 147 -15.01 9.65 -11.29
N LEU A 148 -15.63 10.10 -12.39
CA LEU A 148 -15.73 9.30 -13.62
C LEU A 148 -14.35 8.96 -14.18
N ALA A 149 -13.42 9.93 -14.20
CA ALA A 149 -12.04 9.71 -14.64
C ALA A 149 -11.32 8.63 -13.80
N LEU A 150 -11.44 8.67 -12.47
CA LEU A 150 -10.87 7.64 -11.61
C LEU A 150 -11.51 6.25 -11.81
N MET A 151 -12.74 6.20 -12.27
CA MET A 151 -13.49 4.95 -12.53
C MET A 151 -13.35 4.45 -13.98
N SER A 152 -12.67 5.17 -14.86
CA SER A 152 -12.55 4.84 -16.28
C SER A 152 -11.68 3.63 -16.59
N ALA A 153 -10.81 3.23 -15.64
CA ALA A 153 -10.05 2.00 -15.72
C ALA A 153 -10.43 1.04 -14.59
N HIS A 154 -10.23 -0.25 -14.83
CA HIS A 154 -10.36 -1.24 -13.78
C HIS A 154 -9.30 -1.00 -12.70
N TYR A 155 -9.66 -1.10 -11.41
CA TYR A 155 -8.78 -0.75 -10.30
C TYR A 155 -7.43 -1.49 -10.26
N LYS A 156 -7.33 -2.67 -10.89
CA LYS A 156 -6.09 -3.44 -11.03
C LYS A 156 -5.22 -3.01 -12.21
N GLN A 157 -5.68 -2.06 -13.04
CA GLN A 157 -4.94 -1.58 -14.20
C GLN A 157 -4.45 -0.15 -13.97
N PRO A 158 -3.24 0.20 -14.45
CA PRO A 158 -2.78 1.57 -14.41
C PRO A 158 -3.77 2.50 -15.11
N LEU A 159 -3.99 3.66 -14.51
CA LEU A 159 -4.80 4.73 -15.07
C LEU A 159 -3.86 5.88 -15.48
N ASP A 160 -3.76 6.15 -16.77
CA ASP A 160 -3.00 7.30 -17.25
C ASP A 160 -3.83 8.56 -17.16
N TRP A 161 -3.41 9.44 -16.25
CA TRP A 161 -4.10 10.70 -15.98
C TRP A 161 -3.61 11.77 -16.93
N ASN A 162 -4.46 12.21 -17.85
CA ASN A 162 -4.16 13.22 -18.85
C ASN A 162 -5.38 14.10 -19.15
N ASP A 163 -5.15 15.21 -19.87
CA ASP A 163 -6.21 16.18 -20.19
C ASP A 163 -7.31 15.58 -21.08
N LYS A 164 -6.93 14.68 -21.99
CA LYS A 164 -7.90 14.01 -22.87
C LYS A 164 -8.88 13.15 -22.07
N LEU A 165 -8.41 12.40 -21.08
CA LEU A 165 -9.27 11.62 -20.18
C LEU A 165 -10.30 12.53 -19.49
N LEU A 166 -9.86 13.69 -19.00
CA LEU A 166 -10.75 14.62 -18.31
C LEU A 166 -11.78 15.24 -19.25
N GLU A 167 -11.38 15.59 -20.48
CA GLU A 167 -12.27 16.09 -21.52
C GLU A 167 -13.31 15.03 -21.92
N ASP A 168 -12.90 13.80 -22.15
CA ASP A 168 -13.80 12.70 -22.51
C ASP A 168 -14.82 12.42 -21.39
N CYS A 169 -14.38 12.48 -20.14
CA CYS A 169 -15.27 12.35 -18.98
C CYS A 169 -16.22 13.54 -18.86
N GLN A 170 -15.76 14.77 -19.10
CA GLN A 170 -16.64 15.95 -19.10
C GLN A 170 -17.72 15.85 -20.18
N ASN A 171 -17.33 15.45 -21.39
CA ASN A 171 -18.27 15.25 -22.49
C ASN A 171 -19.30 14.16 -22.18
N THR A 172 -18.89 13.08 -21.51
CA THR A 172 -19.79 12.01 -21.07
C THR A 172 -20.78 12.51 -20.02
N ILE A 173 -20.32 13.23 -19.01
CA ILE A 173 -21.18 13.82 -17.98
C ILE A 173 -22.18 14.80 -18.60
N ASN A 174 -21.75 15.65 -19.52
CA ASN A 174 -22.64 16.60 -20.23
C ASN A 174 -23.74 15.84 -21.02
N LYS A 175 -23.39 14.76 -21.72
CA LYS A 175 -24.38 13.92 -22.41
C LYS A 175 -25.42 13.32 -21.45
N TRP A 176 -24.99 12.83 -20.30
CA TRP A 176 -25.92 12.27 -19.31
C TRP A 176 -26.86 13.33 -18.75
N TYR A 177 -26.36 14.53 -18.46
CA TYR A 177 -27.21 15.62 -17.99
C TYR A 177 -28.21 16.07 -19.05
N ASN A 178 -27.83 16.16 -20.31
CA ASN A 178 -28.75 16.55 -21.38
C ASN A 178 -29.93 15.56 -21.50
N VAL A 179 -29.68 14.24 -21.37
CA VAL A 179 -30.74 13.21 -21.38
C VAL A 179 -31.62 13.26 -20.12
N TYR A 180 -31.09 13.74 -18.99
CA TYR A 180 -31.85 13.80 -17.74
C TYR A 180 -32.74 15.04 -17.67
N THR A 181 -32.42 16.10 -18.40
CA THR A 181 -33.17 17.38 -18.40
C THR A 181 -34.20 17.49 -19.49
N ASP A 182 -34.23 16.57 -20.46
CA ASP A 182 -35.27 16.39 -21.47
C ASP A 182 -36.43 15.48 -20.93
#